data_e893bc267d243142bbf1e090c8a35e96
#
_entry.id   e893bc267d243142bbf1e090c8a35e96
#
_cell.length_a   1.000
_cell.length_b   1.000
_cell.length_c   1.000
_cell.angle_alpha   90.00
_cell.angle_beta   90.00
_cell.angle_gamma   90.00
#
_symmetry.space_group_name_H-M   'P 1'
#
loop_
_entity.id
_entity.type
_entity.pdbx_description
1 polymer ?
#
loop_
_entity_poly.entity_id
_entity_poly.type
_entity_poly.pdbx_seq_one_letter_code
_entity_poly.pdbx_strand_id
1 'polypeptide(L)'
;SLEYTALLTPGNVPKLIKTDNKVVVTNGTITDEYTDYGQVATGCILTKTGSYNEKTDNISWEITILNPMSASLSGYTVTDEMLSSTIEGTLKVFDENNNEVLDPGTLDESTNTFSFGDLNGKKYRLVYQTKSPDHGTTITNKASLKNGDQEINSDQGDAYVGNDRQYISKNGSGKGYNDDGNVLIDWNIKSPEIDLLKYMAD
;
A
#
# COMPACT_ATOMS: atom_id res chain seq x y z
N SER A 1 17.60 -35.98 -12.65
CA SER A 1 17.65 -34.54 -12.31
C SER A 1 18.99 -34.19 -11.69
N LEU A 2 19.48 -33.01 -11.97
CA LEU A 2 20.68 -32.46 -11.35
C LEU A 2 20.25 -31.32 -10.46
N GLU A 3 20.49 -31.41 -9.15
CA GLU A 3 20.21 -30.37 -8.17
C GLU A 3 21.52 -29.85 -7.59
N TYR A 4 21.65 -28.55 -7.47
CA TYR A 4 22.79 -27.93 -6.81
C TYR A 4 22.37 -26.62 -6.14
N THR A 5 23.10 -26.22 -5.11
CA THR A 5 22.92 -24.96 -4.40
C THR A 5 24.09 -24.05 -4.69
N ALA A 6 23.82 -22.83 -5.12
CA ALA A 6 24.82 -21.78 -5.26
C ALA A 6 24.82 -20.87 -4.02
N LEU A 7 26.00 -20.58 -3.49
CA LEU A 7 26.17 -19.61 -2.42
C LEU A 7 26.28 -18.20 -3.04
N LEU A 8 25.35 -17.31 -2.69
CA LEU A 8 25.48 -15.89 -2.98
C LEU A 8 26.11 -15.19 -1.78
N THR A 9 27.16 -14.44 -2.01
CA THR A 9 27.71 -13.53 -1.00
C THR A 9 26.95 -12.21 -1.13
N PRO A 10 26.10 -11.83 -0.15
CA PRO A 10 25.42 -10.55 -0.18
C PRO A 10 26.43 -9.41 -0.20
N GLY A 11 26.21 -8.41 -1.02
CA GLY A 11 26.94 -7.14 -0.89
C GLY A 11 26.49 -6.41 0.40
N ASN A 12 27.18 -5.35 0.77
CA ASN A 12 26.89 -4.55 1.97
C ASN A 12 25.55 -3.80 1.91
N VAL A 13 24.90 -3.76 0.74
CA VAL A 13 23.61 -3.09 0.53
C VAL A 13 22.56 -4.15 0.23
N PRO A 14 21.49 -4.26 1.06
CA PRO A 14 20.36 -5.12 0.78
C PRO A 14 19.73 -4.78 -0.57
N LYS A 15 19.51 -5.77 -1.40
CA LYS A 15 18.86 -5.60 -2.70
C LYS A 15 18.22 -6.89 -3.19
N LEU A 16 17.32 -6.76 -4.15
CA LEU A 16 16.85 -7.87 -4.93
C LEU A 16 17.94 -8.22 -5.97
N ILE A 17 18.55 -9.38 -5.82
CA ILE A 17 19.56 -9.88 -6.76
C ILE A 17 18.88 -10.83 -7.75
N LYS A 18 18.99 -10.52 -9.03
CA LYS A 18 18.66 -11.43 -10.12
C LYS A 18 19.94 -12.06 -10.61
N THR A 19 20.01 -13.39 -10.60
CA THR A 19 21.16 -14.16 -11.07
C THR A 19 20.75 -14.99 -12.25
N ASP A 20 21.47 -14.86 -13.36
CA ASP A 20 21.32 -15.74 -14.51
C ASP A 20 22.16 -17.00 -14.28
N ASN A 21 21.58 -18.15 -14.59
CA ASN A 21 22.25 -19.43 -14.55
C ASN A 21 22.16 -20.08 -15.92
N LYS A 22 23.33 -20.40 -16.50
CA LYS A 22 23.44 -21.01 -17.82
C LYS A 22 23.93 -22.43 -17.66
N VAL A 23 23.20 -23.38 -18.24
CA VAL A 23 23.62 -24.77 -18.37
C VAL A 23 23.96 -25.05 -19.82
N VAL A 24 25.15 -25.65 -20.04
CA VAL A 24 25.60 -26.07 -21.35
C VAL A 24 25.75 -27.59 -21.31
N VAL A 25 25.06 -28.29 -22.20
CA VAL A 25 25.17 -29.74 -22.35
C VAL A 25 25.77 -30.04 -23.70
N THR A 26 26.92 -30.76 -23.69
CA THR A 26 27.63 -31.13 -24.91
C THR A 26 27.67 -32.63 -25.03
N ASN A 27 27.27 -33.14 -26.19
CA ASN A 27 27.43 -34.55 -26.57
C ASN A 27 28.13 -34.63 -27.95
N GLY A 28 29.44 -34.81 -27.94
CA GLY A 28 30.25 -34.79 -29.17
C GLY A 28 30.20 -33.39 -29.82
N THR A 29 29.56 -33.29 -30.98
CA THR A 29 29.44 -32.04 -31.76
C THR A 29 28.17 -31.24 -31.49
N ILE A 30 27.24 -31.79 -30.69
CA ILE A 30 25.99 -31.15 -30.37
C ILE A 30 26.13 -30.45 -29.01
N THR A 31 25.81 -29.17 -28.98
CA THR A 31 25.84 -28.38 -27.76
C THR A 31 24.49 -27.70 -27.63
N ASP A 32 23.78 -27.97 -26.51
CA ASP A 32 22.56 -27.29 -26.12
C ASP A 32 22.83 -26.35 -24.94
N GLU A 33 22.30 -25.15 -25.02
CA GLU A 33 22.44 -24.14 -23.99
C GLU A 33 21.05 -23.75 -23.44
N TYR A 34 20.94 -23.75 -22.12
CA TYR A 34 19.71 -23.26 -21.42
C TYR A 34 20.10 -22.24 -20.37
N THR A 35 19.44 -21.12 -20.40
CA THR A 35 19.61 -20.06 -19.41
C THR A 35 18.31 -19.79 -18.71
N ASP A 36 18.31 -19.78 -17.36
CA ASP A 36 17.20 -19.39 -16.52
C ASP A 36 17.74 -18.48 -15.43
N TYR A 37 16.83 -17.79 -14.71
CA TYR A 37 17.24 -16.87 -13.66
C TYR A 37 16.58 -17.20 -12.34
N GLY A 38 17.33 -17.00 -11.26
CA GLY A 38 16.85 -16.97 -9.89
C GLY A 38 16.81 -15.54 -9.36
N GLN A 39 15.88 -15.26 -8.46
CA GLN A 39 15.85 -14.00 -7.72
C GLN A 39 15.96 -14.27 -6.23
N VAL A 40 16.79 -13.50 -5.55
CA VAL A 40 16.93 -13.56 -4.10
C VAL A 40 16.99 -12.15 -3.52
N ALA A 41 16.24 -11.93 -2.45
CA ALA A 41 16.34 -10.70 -1.67
C ALA A 41 17.42 -10.86 -0.60
N THR A 42 18.40 -9.99 -0.58
CA THR A 42 19.51 -10.00 0.39
C THR A 42 19.36 -9.02 1.53
N GLY A 43 18.17 -8.39 1.68
CA GLY A 43 17.86 -7.45 2.73
C GLY A 43 16.40 -7.06 2.73
N CYS A 44 16.06 -6.10 3.55
CA CYS A 44 14.68 -5.61 3.64
C CYS A 44 14.25 -4.91 2.35
N ILE A 45 13.00 -5.16 1.94
CA ILE A 45 12.36 -4.51 0.80
C ILE A 45 11.09 -3.84 1.30
N LEU A 46 10.92 -2.56 0.95
CA LEU A 46 9.70 -1.81 1.20
C LEU A 46 8.85 -1.77 -0.07
N THR A 47 7.55 -1.99 0.08
CA THR A 47 6.54 -1.66 -0.93
C THR A 47 5.42 -0.84 -0.29
N LYS A 48 4.78 0.04 -1.08
CA LYS A 48 3.74 0.93 -0.62
C LYS A 48 2.50 0.88 -1.50
N THR A 49 1.32 0.90 -0.87
CA THR A 49 0.03 0.99 -1.55
C THR A 49 -0.89 1.98 -0.86
N GLY A 50 -1.83 2.55 -1.62
CA GLY A 50 -2.88 3.41 -1.12
C GLY A 50 -4.26 2.95 -1.60
N SER A 51 -5.29 3.16 -0.78
CA SER A 51 -6.67 2.93 -1.18
C SER A 51 -7.61 3.92 -0.52
N TYR A 52 -8.51 4.49 -1.30
CA TYR A 52 -9.54 5.41 -0.82
C TYR A 52 -10.79 4.65 -0.37
N ASN A 53 -11.36 5.07 0.77
CA ASN A 53 -12.60 4.57 1.30
C ASN A 53 -13.67 5.65 1.26
N GLU A 54 -14.61 5.55 0.33
CA GLU A 54 -15.69 6.51 0.11
C GLU A 54 -16.62 6.69 1.33
N LYS A 55 -16.80 5.64 2.15
CA LYS A 55 -17.70 5.70 3.31
C LYS A 55 -17.17 6.55 4.45
N THR A 56 -15.86 6.59 4.61
CA THR A 56 -15.19 7.31 5.70
C THR A 56 -14.48 8.55 5.23
N ASP A 57 -14.39 8.76 3.91
CA ASP A 57 -13.61 9.81 3.25
C ASP A 57 -12.16 9.84 3.72
N ASN A 58 -11.59 8.64 3.86
CA ASN A 58 -10.21 8.46 4.29
C ASN A 58 -9.42 7.69 3.22
N ILE A 59 -8.12 7.94 3.18
CA ILE A 59 -7.17 7.12 2.43
C ILE A 59 -6.48 6.18 3.42
N SER A 60 -6.52 4.89 3.14
CA SER A 60 -5.73 3.88 3.86
C SER A 60 -4.42 3.65 3.13
N TRP A 61 -3.32 3.78 3.84
CA TRP A 61 -1.97 3.52 3.37
C TRP A 61 -1.43 2.25 4.00
N GLU A 62 -0.76 1.43 3.21
CA GLU A 62 -0.05 0.25 3.69
C GLU A 62 1.39 0.30 3.18
N ILE A 63 2.34 0.18 4.11
CA ILE A 63 3.76 -0.01 3.84
C ILE A 63 4.10 -1.43 4.27
N THR A 64 4.51 -2.26 3.33
CA THR A 64 4.97 -3.62 3.60
C THR A 64 6.49 -3.66 3.62
N ILE A 65 7.05 -4.17 4.71
CA ILE A 65 8.48 -4.48 4.84
C ILE A 65 8.66 -5.99 4.74
N LEU A 66 9.30 -6.45 3.68
CA LEU A 66 9.78 -7.82 3.58
C LEU A 66 11.18 -7.90 4.20
N ASN A 67 11.37 -8.82 5.14
CA ASN A 67 12.62 -9.05 5.87
C ASN A 67 13.01 -10.55 5.72
N PRO A 68 13.45 -10.98 4.56
CA PRO A 68 13.63 -12.40 4.25
C PRO A 68 14.67 -13.09 5.12
N MET A 69 15.60 -12.36 5.69
CA MET A 69 16.63 -12.88 6.59
C MET A 69 16.17 -12.95 8.05
N SER A 70 14.98 -12.44 8.38
CA SER A 70 14.48 -12.32 9.75
C SER A 70 15.49 -11.65 10.69
N ALA A 71 16.27 -10.70 10.18
CA ALA A 71 17.19 -9.91 10.98
C ALA A 71 16.41 -8.90 11.84
N SER A 72 16.97 -8.44 12.94
CA SER A 72 16.37 -7.37 13.72
C SER A 72 16.16 -6.11 12.88
N LEU A 73 14.98 -5.51 12.97
CA LEU A 73 14.68 -4.21 12.37
C LEU A 73 15.10 -3.04 13.27
N SER A 74 15.69 -3.29 14.42
CA SER A 74 16.28 -2.25 15.27
C SER A 74 17.29 -1.40 14.46
N GLY A 75 17.11 -0.08 14.48
CA GLY A 75 17.90 0.84 13.66
C GLY A 75 17.37 1.07 12.23
N TYR A 76 16.34 0.32 11.81
CA TYR A 76 15.62 0.65 10.59
C TYR A 76 14.55 1.69 10.85
N THR A 77 14.39 2.59 9.88
CA THR A 77 13.37 3.64 9.90
C THR A 77 12.61 3.69 8.59
N VAL A 78 11.34 4.03 8.66
CA VAL A 78 10.52 4.41 7.51
C VAL A 78 10.23 5.89 7.59
N THR A 79 10.65 6.66 6.59
CA THR A 79 10.21 8.04 6.40
C THR A 79 9.10 8.05 5.35
N ASP A 80 7.98 8.71 5.65
CA ASP A 80 6.81 8.75 4.76
C ASP A 80 6.15 10.12 4.86
N GLU A 81 5.89 10.74 3.71
CA GLU A 81 5.45 12.15 3.61
C GLU A 81 4.14 12.45 4.35
N MET A 82 3.30 11.44 4.60
CA MET A 82 1.98 11.60 5.22
C MET A 82 1.86 11.03 6.64
N LEU A 83 2.93 10.53 7.25
CA LEU A 83 2.86 9.96 8.61
C LEU A 83 2.40 10.97 9.66
N SER A 84 2.80 12.22 9.58
CA SER A 84 2.34 13.29 10.49
C SER A 84 0.86 13.66 10.31
N SER A 85 0.26 13.27 9.18
CA SER A 85 -1.16 13.47 8.89
C SER A 85 -2.01 12.25 9.25
N THR A 86 -1.45 11.29 9.98
CA THR A 86 -2.15 10.08 10.40
C THR A 86 -3.34 10.42 11.31
N ILE A 87 -4.49 9.82 11.01
CA ILE A 87 -5.66 9.91 11.88
C ILE A 87 -5.34 9.15 13.17
N GLU A 88 -5.53 9.80 14.31
CA GLU A 88 -5.25 9.24 15.64
C GLU A 88 -5.82 7.83 15.82
N GLY A 89 -5.01 6.91 16.35
CA GLY A 89 -5.40 5.52 16.61
C GLY A 89 -5.42 4.61 15.38
N THR A 90 -5.12 5.12 14.17
CA THR A 90 -5.13 4.29 12.95
C THR A 90 -3.76 3.70 12.59
N LEU A 91 -2.67 4.22 13.15
CA LEU A 91 -1.33 3.68 12.91
C LEU A 91 -1.15 2.36 13.66
N LYS A 92 -0.93 1.29 12.91
CA LYS A 92 -0.75 -0.06 13.43
C LYS A 92 0.32 -0.79 12.65
N VAL A 93 0.98 -1.74 13.32
CA VAL A 93 1.93 -2.65 12.68
C VAL A 93 1.42 -4.08 12.85
N PHE A 94 1.45 -4.86 11.78
CA PHE A 94 1.06 -6.27 11.76
C PHE A 94 2.24 -7.14 11.34
N ASP A 95 2.34 -8.34 11.93
CA ASP A 95 3.30 -9.37 11.53
C ASP A 95 2.86 -10.15 10.28
N GLU A 96 3.64 -11.15 9.89
CA GLU A 96 3.35 -12.04 8.75
C GLU A 96 2.09 -12.89 8.93
N ASN A 97 1.63 -13.11 10.16
CA ASN A 97 0.42 -13.86 10.51
C ASN A 97 -0.81 -12.96 10.66
N ASN A 98 -0.65 -11.66 10.36
CA ASN A 98 -1.68 -10.65 10.52
C ASN A 98 -2.07 -10.36 11.99
N ASN A 99 -1.18 -10.63 12.95
CA ASN A 99 -1.37 -10.22 14.33
C ASN A 99 -0.84 -8.80 14.51
N GLU A 100 -1.56 -7.98 15.28
CA GLU A 100 -1.09 -6.65 15.67
C GLU A 100 0.11 -6.76 16.62
N VAL A 101 1.18 -6.05 16.30
CA VAL A 101 2.40 -5.96 17.12
C VAL A 101 2.21 -4.85 18.17
N LEU A 102 2.26 -5.19 19.45
CA LEU A 102 1.92 -4.26 20.55
C LEU A 102 3.00 -3.20 20.82
N ASP A 103 4.25 -3.49 20.52
CA ASP A 103 5.39 -2.55 20.70
C ASP A 103 6.25 -2.55 19.42
N PRO A 104 5.72 -2.01 18.31
CA PRO A 104 6.39 -2.11 17.02
C PRO A 104 7.52 -1.09 16.85
N GLY A 105 7.59 -0.06 17.68
CA GLY A 105 8.49 1.07 17.52
C GLY A 105 7.82 2.41 17.83
N THR A 106 8.41 3.51 17.37
CA THR A 106 7.98 4.88 17.68
C THR A 106 7.82 5.73 16.43
N LEU A 107 6.79 6.58 16.41
CA LEU A 107 6.56 7.60 15.40
C LEU A 107 7.11 8.95 15.89
N ASP A 108 7.93 9.57 15.09
CA ASP A 108 8.29 10.99 15.20
C ASP A 108 7.54 11.78 14.12
N GLU A 109 6.45 12.43 14.52
CA GLU A 109 5.61 13.23 13.63
C GLU A 109 6.35 14.46 13.06
N SER A 110 7.32 14.99 13.78
CA SER A 110 8.07 16.18 13.34
C SER A 110 8.95 15.90 12.14
N THR A 111 9.39 14.66 11.97
CA THR A 111 10.24 14.20 10.86
C THR A 111 9.53 13.23 9.92
N ASN A 112 8.26 12.95 10.13
CA ASN A 112 7.52 11.93 9.37
C ASN A 112 8.23 10.56 9.37
N THR A 113 8.81 10.16 10.51
CA THR A 113 9.65 8.97 10.59
C THR A 113 9.13 7.99 11.63
N PHE A 114 8.95 6.74 11.22
CA PHE A 114 8.68 5.62 12.10
C PHE A 114 9.96 4.81 12.31
N SER A 115 10.39 4.68 13.57
CA SER A 115 11.56 3.89 13.96
C SER A 115 11.11 2.55 14.49
N PHE A 116 11.56 1.46 13.87
CA PHE A 116 11.21 0.10 14.31
C PHE A 116 11.95 -0.28 15.61
N GLY A 117 11.25 -1.04 16.46
CA GLY A 117 11.82 -1.75 17.59
C GLY A 117 12.60 -3.02 17.18
N ASP A 118 12.88 -3.89 18.13
CA ASP A 118 13.56 -5.17 17.87
C ASP A 118 12.60 -6.21 17.31
N LEU A 119 12.21 -6.03 16.06
CA LEU A 119 11.33 -6.92 15.30
C LEU A 119 12.16 -7.82 14.38
N ASN A 120 11.95 -9.13 14.44
CA ASN A 120 12.74 -10.13 13.71
C ASN A 120 11.91 -11.13 12.87
N GLY A 121 10.66 -10.79 12.56
CA GLY A 121 9.82 -11.57 11.64
C GLY A 121 10.19 -11.35 10.18
N LYS A 122 9.61 -12.15 9.29
CA LYS A 122 9.90 -12.13 7.85
C LYS A 122 9.15 -11.04 7.08
N LYS A 123 8.05 -10.55 7.65
CA LYS A 123 7.22 -9.52 7.02
C LYS A 123 6.52 -8.69 8.09
N TYR A 124 6.47 -7.39 7.86
CA TYR A 124 5.65 -6.45 8.64
C TYR A 124 4.85 -5.56 7.72
N ARG A 125 3.67 -5.13 8.18
CA ARG A 125 2.84 -4.14 7.50
C ARG A 125 2.57 -2.99 8.46
N LEU A 126 3.01 -1.80 8.09
CA LEU A 126 2.67 -0.55 8.74
C LEU A 126 1.43 0.00 8.02
N VAL A 127 0.32 0.10 8.72
CA VAL A 127 -0.97 0.56 8.18
C VAL A 127 -1.40 1.80 8.92
N TYR A 128 -1.87 2.82 8.20
CA TYR A 128 -2.41 4.04 8.78
C TYR A 128 -3.41 4.69 7.83
N GLN A 129 -4.18 5.65 8.32
CA GLN A 129 -5.15 6.40 7.54
C GLN A 129 -4.88 7.90 7.59
N THR A 130 -5.17 8.58 6.48
CA THR A 130 -5.19 10.03 6.40
C THR A 130 -6.54 10.52 5.88
N LYS A 131 -6.87 11.78 6.15
CA LYS A 131 -8.02 12.42 5.48
C LYS A 131 -7.73 12.60 4.00
N SER A 132 -8.77 12.51 3.19
CA SER A 132 -8.68 12.86 1.77
C SER A 132 -8.60 14.39 1.62
N PRO A 133 -7.60 14.93 0.93
CA PRO A 133 -7.52 16.38 0.73
C PRO A 133 -8.47 16.89 -0.34
N ASP A 134 -8.57 16.20 -1.48
CA ASP A 134 -9.33 16.64 -2.65
C ASP A 134 -9.99 15.46 -3.38
N HIS A 135 -11.23 15.66 -3.82
CA HIS A 135 -11.98 14.69 -4.60
C HIS A 135 -11.68 14.80 -6.11
N GLY A 136 -11.79 13.68 -6.83
CA GLY A 136 -11.54 13.59 -8.25
C GLY A 136 -10.06 13.62 -8.64
N THR A 137 -9.16 13.38 -7.69
CA THR A 137 -7.71 13.40 -7.89
C THR A 137 -7.05 12.08 -7.47
N THR A 138 -5.85 11.84 -7.97
CA THR A 138 -4.98 10.78 -7.45
C THR A 138 -3.99 11.40 -6.47
N ILE A 139 -3.96 10.85 -5.26
CA ILE A 139 -3.01 11.24 -4.21
C ILE A 139 -1.88 10.24 -4.22
N THR A 140 -0.67 10.72 -4.47
CA THR A 140 0.57 9.95 -4.43
C THR A 140 1.27 10.19 -3.11
N ASN A 141 1.76 9.12 -2.48
CA ASN A 141 2.50 9.18 -1.22
C ASN A 141 3.72 8.27 -1.28
N LYS A 142 4.89 8.84 -0.99
CA LYS A 142 6.19 8.15 -1.05
C LYS A 142 6.66 7.75 0.33
N ALA A 143 7.26 6.56 0.43
CA ALA A 143 7.97 6.09 1.62
C ALA A 143 9.37 5.63 1.27
N SER A 144 10.31 5.81 2.20
CA SER A 144 11.70 5.36 2.12
C SER A 144 12.06 4.54 3.35
N LEU A 145 12.71 3.40 3.14
CA LEU A 145 13.28 2.56 4.19
C LEU A 145 14.77 2.87 4.33
N LYS A 146 15.22 3.14 5.55
CA LYS A 146 16.63 3.40 5.88
C LYS A 146 17.13 2.47 6.97
N ASN A 147 18.44 2.24 7.01
CA ASN A 147 19.15 1.65 8.13
C ASN A 147 20.27 2.61 8.53
N GLY A 148 20.12 3.27 9.68
CA GLY A 148 20.90 4.45 10.00
C GLY A 148 20.70 5.53 8.93
N ASP A 149 21.81 6.10 8.43
CA ASP A 149 21.78 7.13 7.38
C ASP A 149 21.63 6.58 5.95
N GLN A 150 21.70 5.25 5.79
CA GLN A 150 21.66 4.63 4.47
C GLN A 150 20.23 4.32 4.03
N GLU A 151 19.81 4.91 2.90
CA GLU A 151 18.56 4.48 2.24
C GLU A 151 18.76 3.11 1.60
N ILE A 152 17.87 2.18 1.95
CA ILE A 152 17.85 0.81 1.45
C ILE A 152 17.03 0.73 0.18
N ASN A 153 15.81 1.21 0.22
CA ASN A 153 14.94 1.40 -0.93
C ASN A 153 13.78 2.33 -0.62
N SER A 154 13.06 2.74 -1.66
CA SER A 154 11.86 3.55 -1.56
C SER A 154 10.81 3.06 -2.55
N ASP A 155 9.55 3.34 -2.24
CA ASP A 155 8.40 3.06 -3.10
C ASP A 155 7.32 4.12 -2.89
N GLN A 156 6.37 4.21 -3.83
CA GLN A 156 5.22 5.11 -3.73
C GLN A 156 3.94 4.34 -3.93
N GLY A 157 2.89 4.74 -3.21
CA GLY A 157 1.53 4.27 -3.39
C GLY A 157 0.64 5.39 -3.90
N ASP A 158 -0.32 5.05 -4.74
CA ASP A 158 -1.32 5.95 -5.26
C ASP A 158 -2.70 5.57 -4.71
N ALA A 159 -3.53 6.57 -4.41
CA ALA A 159 -4.93 6.41 -4.06
C ALA A 159 -5.76 7.38 -4.90
N TYR A 160 -6.65 6.84 -5.75
CA TYR A 160 -7.60 7.67 -6.46
C TYR A 160 -8.76 8.01 -5.53
N VAL A 161 -8.93 9.29 -5.26
CA VAL A 161 -10.05 9.82 -4.46
C VAL A 161 -11.23 10.06 -5.38
N GLY A 162 -12.31 9.28 -5.20
CA GLY A 162 -13.51 9.38 -6.03
C GLY A 162 -14.09 10.78 -6.04
N ASN A 163 -14.88 11.08 -7.06
CA ASN A 163 -15.60 12.35 -7.15
C ASN A 163 -16.99 12.17 -6.57
N ASP A 164 -17.33 12.84 -5.48
CA ASP A 164 -18.64 12.78 -4.80
C ASP A 164 -19.84 13.07 -5.70
N ARG A 165 -19.59 13.73 -6.84
CA ARG A 165 -20.67 14.08 -7.78
C ARG A 165 -21.23 12.88 -8.57
N GLN A 166 -20.64 11.68 -8.47
CA GLN A 166 -21.09 10.51 -9.24
C GLN A 166 -22.19 9.68 -8.56
N TYR A 167 -22.59 10.01 -7.34
CA TYR A 167 -23.48 9.14 -6.55
C TYR A 167 -24.91 9.64 -6.37
N ILE A 168 -25.29 10.72 -7.01
CA ILE A 168 -26.71 11.11 -7.05
C ILE A 168 -27.39 10.32 -8.16
N SER A 169 -28.20 9.32 -7.80
CA SER A 169 -29.07 8.64 -8.76
C SER A 169 -30.50 9.12 -8.60
N LYS A 170 -31.18 9.37 -9.70
CA LYS A 170 -32.58 9.77 -9.76
C LYS A 170 -33.34 8.80 -10.66
N ASN A 171 -34.32 8.11 -10.09
CA ASN A 171 -35.21 7.22 -10.83
C ASN A 171 -36.65 7.73 -10.69
N GLY A 172 -37.36 7.80 -11.81
CA GLY A 172 -38.78 8.13 -11.86
C GLY A 172 -39.63 6.92 -12.19
N SER A 173 -40.75 6.73 -11.51
CA SER A 173 -41.78 5.75 -11.88
C SER A 173 -43.13 6.43 -12.02
N GLY A 174 -43.86 6.10 -13.10
CA GLY A 174 -45.22 6.61 -13.31
C GLY A 174 -46.19 6.01 -12.30
N LYS A 175 -47.01 6.87 -11.66
CA LYS A 175 -48.08 6.49 -10.72
C LYS A 175 -49.48 6.53 -11.33
N GLY A 176 -49.62 6.86 -12.58
CA GLY A 176 -50.90 7.05 -13.25
C GLY A 176 -51.24 8.54 -13.44
N TYR A 177 -52.52 8.85 -13.44
CA TYR A 177 -53.01 10.19 -13.68
C TYR A 177 -53.73 10.70 -12.44
N ASN A 178 -53.67 12.01 -12.19
CA ASN A 178 -54.55 12.66 -11.19
C ASN A 178 -55.94 12.91 -11.81
N ASP A 179 -56.86 13.45 -10.98
CA ASP A 179 -58.25 13.73 -11.38
C ASP A 179 -58.33 14.80 -12.51
N ASP A 180 -57.31 15.58 -12.73
CA ASP A 180 -57.19 16.59 -13.78
C ASP A 180 -56.55 16.03 -15.06
N GLY A 181 -56.22 14.73 -15.10
CA GLY A 181 -55.60 14.09 -16.25
C GLY A 181 -54.07 14.29 -16.38
N ASN A 182 -53.43 14.85 -15.36
CA ASN A 182 -51.94 14.99 -15.36
C ASN A 182 -51.25 13.72 -14.97
N VAL A 183 -50.12 13.43 -15.59
CA VAL A 183 -49.28 12.28 -15.24
C VAL A 183 -48.56 12.52 -13.92
N LEU A 184 -48.73 11.59 -12.98
CA LEU A 184 -48.01 11.58 -11.71
C LEU A 184 -46.74 10.72 -11.85
N ILE A 185 -45.62 11.29 -11.43
CA ILE A 185 -44.31 10.61 -11.41
C ILE A 185 -43.72 10.68 -10.01
N ASP A 186 -43.47 9.52 -9.42
CA ASP A 186 -42.65 9.42 -8.21
C ASP A 186 -41.18 9.47 -8.58
N TRP A 187 -40.47 10.36 -7.95
CA TRP A 187 -39.03 10.49 -8.08
C TRP A 187 -38.34 9.93 -6.84
N ASN A 188 -37.48 8.93 -7.03
CA ASN A 188 -36.57 8.45 -6.01
C ASN A 188 -35.19 9.01 -6.28
N ILE A 189 -34.68 9.82 -5.38
CA ILE A 189 -33.33 10.37 -5.42
C ILE A 189 -32.54 9.66 -4.32
N LYS A 190 -31.50 8.93 -4.72
CA LYS A 190 -30.53 8.37 -3.79
C LYS A 190 -29.30 9.24 -3.84
N SER A 191 -28.93 9.78 -2.70
CA SER A 191 -27.66 10.41 -2.42
C SER A 191 -26.92 9.54 -1.41
N PRO A 192 -25.59 9.34 -1.47
CA PRO A 192 -24.86 8.96 -0.27
C PRO A 192 -25.18 9.99 0.81
N GLU A 193 -24.93 9.67 2.08
CA GLU A 193 -25.09 10.61 3.20
C GLU A 193 -24.13 11.80 3.01
N ILE A 194 -24.49 12.68 2.10
CA ILE A 194 -23.88 14.01 1.98
C ILE A 194 -24.60 14.83 3.05
N ASP A 195 -23.84 15.44 3.93
CA ASP A 195 -24.36 16.47 4.82
C ASP A 195 -24.83 17.67 3.97
N LEU A 196 -26.05 17.56 3.46
CA LEU A 196 -26.68 18.60 2.63
C LEU A 196 -26.71 19.96 3.33
N LEU A 197 -26.62 19.99 4.67
CA LEU A 197 -26.56 21.23 5.44
C LEU A 197 -25.25 22.00 5.19
N LYS A 198 -24.19 21.32 4.79
CA LYS A 198 -22.90 21.95 4.48
C LYS A 198 -22.92 22.74 3.16
N TYR A 199 -23.81 22.38 2.23
CA TYR A 199 -23.94 23.04 0.92
C TYR A 199 -25.11 24.03 0.83
N MET A 200 -25.93 24.13 1.86
CA MET A 200 -27.06 25.08 1.93
C MET A 200 -26.74 26.34 2.75
N ALA A 201 -25.49 26.51 3.18
CA ALA A 201 -25.06 27.61 4.07
C ALA A 201 -24.37 28.78 3.34
N ASP A 202 -24.49 28.87 1.99
CA ASP A 202 -24.06 30.03 1.18
C ASP A 202 -25.28 30.78 0.60
#